data_591b6a37ca907a22074d5a462e7a4c7d
#
_entry.id   591b6a37ca907a22074d5a462e7a4c7d
#
_cell.length_a   1.000
_cell.length_b   1.000
_cell.length_c   1.000
_cell.angle_alpha   90.00
_cell.angle_beta   90.00
_cell.angle_gamma   90.00
#
_symmetry.space_group_name_H-M   'P 1'
#
loop_
_entity.id
_entity.type
_entity.pdbx_description
1 polymer ?
#
loop_
_entity_poly.entity_id
_entity_poly.type
_entity_poly.pdbx_seq_one_letter_code
_entity_poly.pdbx_strand_id
1 'polypeptide(L)'
;MTVEPIESCASPDAGSVTRISVHRRDVPADSRHVILIFIAHYLPGFSAGGPVRSIANLVNSLGDEYDFRIVTSDRDLGDRQPFSGVTADVWTRVGNADVFYASPGTGWMLRCRRILSDVRPDLLYINSFFGRSFSMAVLLAWWSLRRQTRCPLLLAPRGEFSQAALGLKRRRKTAFIQLVKLLGSHSKALWHASSKAEATDILRALSNRGGVAVAGPISAAAPAVATALDVPPNWSGETREFSPKPPGSLRIIFLARIVPMKNLADALVAVRSLRGNIRFTVCGPREDDACWEHCRRVADGMPSNITVELAGAVPHELVRQTLLAHDVFLLPTLGENFGHGIAEALQAGCPVVISDRTPWRHLEELGVGWDLPLGDLAAFTRVLQHCADMAPDEFDHFRKRAGAYGLAVGSDPGILNQNRQMLNAALKKRPVVAYDNMQETDRLQLFSGESR
;
A
#
# COMPACT_ATOMS: atom_id res chain seq x y z
N MET A 1 44.52 -14.45 6.25
CA MET A 1 44.40 -13.58 5.08
C MET A 1 43.53 -12.43 5.49
N THR A 2 44.13 -11.29 5.59
CA THR A 2 43.62 -10.00 6.10
C THR A 2 42.65 -9.40 5.12
N VAL A 3 41.48 -9.03 5.59
CA VAL A 3 40.46 -8.29 4.85
C VAL A 3 40.76 -6.80 5.02
N GLU A 4 41.07 -6.10 3.93
CA GLU A 4 41.18 -4.65 3.88
C GLU A 4 39.79 -3.98 3.85
N PRO A 5 39.63 -2.80 4.48
CA PRO A 5 38.36 -2.05 4.47
C PRO A 5 38.23 -1.24 3.17
N ILE A 6 37.06 -1.30 2.57
CA ILE A 6 36.70 -0.49 1.38
C ILE A 6 36.46 0.95 1.81
N GLU A 7 37.19 1.86 1.18
CA GLU A 7 37.14 3.31 1.35
C GLU A 7 35.77 3.92 1.07
N SER A 8 35.46 4.95 1.85
CA SER A 8 34.27 5.80 1.75
C SER A 8 34.19 6.49 0.39
N CYS A 9 33.14 6.20 -0.38
CA CYS A 9 32.80 6.99 -1.56
C CYS A 9 31.99 8.22 -1.17
N ALA A 10 32.52 9.38 -1.58
CA ALA A 10 31.97 10.70 -1.37
C ALA A 10 30.58 10.88 -1.98
N SER A 11 29.76 11.71 -1.33
CA SER A 11 28.43 12.15 -1.77
C SER A 11 28.48 12.83 -3.14
N PRO A 12 27.61 12.49 -4.09
CA PRO A 12 27.42 13.34 -5.26
C PRO A 12 26.46 14.48 -4.97
N ASP A 13 26.82 15.64 -5.49
CA ASP A 13 26.14 16.94 -5.47
C ASP A 13 24.66 16.84 -5.91
N ALA A 14 23.86 17.72 -5.28
CA ALA A 14 22.46 17.93 -5.62
C ALA A 14 22.30 18.45 -7.06
N GLY A 15 22.17 17.51 -8.01
CA GLY A 15 21.88 17.79 -9.43
C GLY A 15 20.40 18.05 -9.64
N SER A 16 20.11 19.16 -10.28
CA SER A 16 18.85 19.73 -10.75
C SER A 16 17.76 18.72 -11.15
N VAL A 17 16.65 18.71 -10.43
CA VAL A 17 15.41 18.04 -10.81
C VAL A 17 14.80 18.82 -11.98
N THR A 18 14.82 18.23 -13.16
CA THR A 18 14.13 18.74 -14.35
C THR A 18 12.62 18.73 -14.12
N ARG A 19 12.03 19.92 -13.99
CA ARG A 19 10.58 20.11 -13.89
C ARG A 19 9.92 19.75 -15.22
N ILE A 20 9.15 18.67 -15.24
CA ILE A 20 8.17 18.44 -16.31
C ILE A 20 7.00 19.39 -16.04
N SER A 21 6.80 20.38 -16.90
CA SER A 21 5.69 21.32 -16.85
C SER A 21 4.40 20.63 -17.31
N VAL A 22 3.62 20.14 -16.35
CA VAL A 22 2.21 19.77 -16.58
C VAL A 22 1.38 21.06 -16.51
N HIS A 23 0.54 21.31 -17.50
CA HIS A 23 -0.33 22.48 -17.59
C HIS A 23 -1.17 22.61 -16.30
N ARG A 24 -0.83 23.56 -15.46
CA ARG A 24 -1.64 23.99 -14.31
C ARG A 24 -2.94 24.60 -14.80
N ARG A 25 -4.06 24.01 -14.41
CA ARG A 25 -5.29 24.78 -14.31
C ARG A 25 -5.18 25.62 -13.05
N ASP A 26 -5.05 26.93 -13.23
CA ASP A 26 -4.92 27.89 -12.12
C ASP A 26 -6.26 28.01 -11.38
N VAL A 27 -6.50 27.13 -10.41
CA VAL A 27 -7.49 27.34 -9.36
C VAL A 27 -6.75 28.08 -8.25
N PRO A 28 -7.22 29.27 -7.82
CA PRO A 28 -6.58 30.02 -6.75
C PRO A 28 -6.41 29.14 -5.51
N ALA A 29 -5.22 29.17 -4.90
CA ALA A 29 -4.89 28.35 -3.74
C ALA A 29 -5.89 28.51 -2.57
N ASP A 30 -6.55 29.64 -2.50
CA ASP A 30 -7.51 30.01 -1.45
C ASP A 30 -8.90 29.36 -1.61
N SER A 31 -9.18 28.65 -2.71
CA SER A 31 -10.51 28.04 -3.00
C SER A 31 -10.52 26.50 -2.90
N ARG A 32 -9.36 25.86 -2.67
CA ARG A 32 -9.27 24.41 -2.59
C ARG A 32 -9.70 23.90 -1.22
N HIS A 33 -10.45 22.79 -1.20
CA HIS A 33 -10.82 22.15 0.05
C HIS A 33 -9.61 21.62 0.81
N VAL A 34 -9.52 21.95 2.09
CA VAL A 34 -8.46 21.49 3.00
C VAL A 34 -8.79 20.09 3.50
N ILE A 35 -7.98 19.11 3.14
CA ILE A 35 -8.09 17.73 3.60
C ILE A 35 -6.96 17.45 4.60
N LEU A 36 -7.33 17.33 5.88
CA LEU A 36 -6.39 17.01 6.95
C LEU A 36 -6.29 15.49 7.14
N ILE A 37 -5.12 14.94 6.85
CA ILE A 37 -4.83 13.51 6.91
C ILE A 37 -4.04 13.20 8.16
N PHE A 38 -4.50 12.22 8.97
CA PHE A 38 -3.71 11.62 10.03
C PHE A 38 -3.25 10.23 9.62
N ILE A 39 -1.94 10.02 9.63
CA ILE A 39 -1.30 8.74 9.33
C ILE A 39 -0.08 8.57 10.23
N ALA A 40 0.15 7.35 10.75
CA ALA A 40 1.23 7.12 11.70
C ALA A 40 2.62 7.36 11.13
N HIS A 41 2.85 6.98 9.86
CA HIS A 41 4.14 7.14 9.16
C HIS A 41 3.89 7.69 7.77
N TYR A 42 4.76 8.61 7.33
CA TYR A 42 4.72 9.24 6.02
C TYR A 42 6.14 9.52 5.51
N LEU A 43 6.27 10.04 4.29
CA LEU A 43 7.57 10.37 3.71
C LEU A 43 8.39 11.29 4.65
N PRO A 44 9.71 11.13 4.74
CA PRO A 44 10.58 10.27 3.95
C PRO A 44 10.58 8.79 4.41
N GLY A 45 9.80 8.42 5.44
CA GLY A 45 9.68 7.05 5.91
C GLY A 45 9.05 6.14 4.86
N PHE A 46 9.49 4.89 4.82
CA PHE A 46 9.03 3.88 3.87
C PHE A 46 8.73 2.51 4.50
N SER A 47 9.19 2.29 5.74
CA SER A 47 9.07 0.98 6.41
C SER A 47 7.63 0.56 6.69
N ALA A 48 6.70 1.50 6.85
CA ALA A 48 5.29 1.20 7.05
C ALA A 48 4.54 0.71 5.79
N GLY A 49 5.18 0.77 4.62
CA GLY A 49 4.73 0.13 3.38
C GLY A 49 3.49 0.75 2.74
N GLY A 50 2.50 -0.07 2.39
CA GLY A 50 1.35 0.30 1.56
C GLY A 50 0.61 1.58 1.95
N PRO A 51 0.21 1.82 3.21
CA PRO A 51 -0.51 3.03 3.59
C PRO A 51 0.23 4.33 3.28
N VAL A 52 1.57 4.37 3.45
CA VAL A 52 2.40 5.53 3.10
C VAL A 52 2.30 5.80 1.60
N ARG A 53 2.44 4.76 0.79
CA ARG A 53 2.38 4.85 -0.67
C ARG A 53 1.01 5.27 -1.17
N SER A 54 -0.06 4.70 -0.60
CA SER A 54 -1.44 5.09 -0.94
C SER A 54 -1.66 6.58 -0.77
N ILE A 55 -1.22 7.16 0.35
CA ILE A 55 -1.40 8.59 0.61
C ILE A 55 -0.44 9.44 -0.23
N ALA A 56 0.83 9.03 -0.39
CA ALA A 56 1.78 9.77 -1.21
C ALA A 56 1.32 9.85 -2.67
N ASN A 57 0.86 8.74 -3.25
CA ASN A 57 0.36 8.70 -4.61
C ASN A 57 -0.93 9.50 -4.78
N LEU A 58 -1.87 9.41 -3.81
CA LEU A 58 -3.09 10.21 -3.79
C LEU A 58 -2.77 11.71 -3.81
N VAL A 59 -1.87 12.14 -2.93
CA VAL A 59 -1.42 13.54 -2.81
C VAL A 59 -0.72 14.01 -4.08
N ASN A 60 0.17 13.19 -4.65
CA ASN A 60 0.83 13.53 -5.91
C ASN A 60 -0.16 13.72 -7.06
N SER A 61 -1.20 12.89 -7.12
CA SER A 61 -2.15 12.86 -8.24
C SER A 61 -3.26 13.89 -8.11
N LEU A 62 -3.66 14.26 -6.89
CA LEU A 62 -4.80 15.18 -6.64
C LEU A 62 -4.40 16.46 -5.90
N GLY A 63 -3.12 16.72 -5.69
CA GLY A 63 -2.64 17.89 -4.96
C GLY A 63 -2.88 19.24 -5.65
N ASP A 64 -3.19 19.23 -6.95
CA ASP A 64 -3.61 20.42 -7.68
C ASP A 64 -5.12 20.73 -7.46
N GLU A 65 -5.91 19.74 -7.00
CA GLU A 65 -7.34 19.88 -6.78
C GLU A 65 -7.71 20.14 -5.31
N TYR A 66 -6.91 19.62 -4.37
CA TYR A 66 -7.14 19.72 -2.93
C TYR A 66 -5.91 20.26 -2.21
N ASP A 67 -6.13 20.96 -1.08
CA ASP A 67 -5.06 21.34 -0.13
C ASP A 67 -4.87 20.19 0.88
N PHE A 68 -3.85 19.36 0.67
CA PHE A 68 -3.54 18.26 1.57
C PHE A 68 -2.63 18.70 2.70
N ARG A 69 -3.06 18.47 3.94
CA ARG A 69 -2.28 18.66 5.16
C ARG A 69 -2.16 17.34 5.90
N ILE A 70 -0.94 16.93 6.21
CA ILE A 70 -0.66 15.60 6.76
C ILE A 70 -0.03 15.74 8.14
N VAL A 71 -0.57 15.02 9.12
CA VAL A 71 0.03 14.88 10.46
C VAL A 71 0.53 13.46 10.61
N THR A 72 1.83 13.33 10.90
CA THR A 72 2.54 12.05 10.96
C THR A 72 3.58 12.03 12.08
N SER A 73 4.19 10.87 12.36
CA SER A 73 5.34 10.75 13.26
C SER A 73 6.58 11.44 12.68
N ASP A 74 7.45 11.94 13.53
CA ASP A 74 8.77 12.49 13.18
C ASP A 74 9.82 11.41 12.86
N ARG A 75 9.43 10.11 12.86
CA ARG A 75 10.32 8.95 12.66
C ARG A 75 9.61 7.82 11.92
N ASP A 76 10.40 6.97 11.27
CA ASP A 76 9.86 5.81 10.57
C ASP A 76 9.45 4.67 11.55
N LEU A 77 8.78 3.68 11.01
CA LEU A 77 8.34 2.51 11.75
C LEU A 77 9.55 1.72 12.25
N GLY A 78 9.62 1.52 13.58
CA GLY A 78 10.72 0.83 14.23
C GLY A 78 11.88 1.72 14.67
N ASP A 79 11.98 2.96 14.18
CA ASP A 79 13.06 3.87 14.50
C ASP A 79 12.87 4.54 15.86
N ARG A 80 13.99 4.70 16.56
CA ARG A 80 14.04 5.46 17.82
C ARG A 80 14.38 6.93 17.60
N GLN A 81 15.11 7.25 16.54
CA GLN A 81 15.57 8.60 16.19
C GLN A 81 14.58 9.26 15.21
N PRO A 82 14.41 10.57 15.29
CA PRO A 82 13.66 11.32 14.29
C PRO A 82 14.39 11.31 12.93
N PHE A 83 13.65 11.60 11.86
CA PHE A 83 14.22 11.74 10.53
C PHE A 83 15.31 12.84 10.51
N SER A 84 16.44 12.57 9.87
CA SER A 84 17.44 13.59 9.61
C SER A 84 16.89 14.64 8.63
N GLY A 85 17.14 15.92 8.92
CA GLY A 85 16.70 17.04 8.05
C GLY A 85 15.22 17.40 8.16
N VAL A 86 14.47 16.79 9.08
CA VAL A 86 13.07 17.13 9.36
C VAL A 86 12.97 17.91 10.68
N THR A 87 12.29 19.07 10.64
CA THR A 87 11.97 19.83 11.86
C THR A 87 10.63 19.36 12.42
N ALA A 88 10.66 18.80 13.64
CA ALA A 88 9.44 18.37 14.31
C ALA A 88 8.56 19.55 14.75
N ASP A 89 7.24 19.30 14.81
CA ASP A 89 6.22 20.22 15.32
C ASP A 89 6.05 21.52 14.51
N VAL A 90 6.51 21.51 13.26
CA VAL A 90 6.37 22.61 12.29
C VAL A 90 5.79 22.05 10.97
N TRP A 91 4.91 22.84 10.34
CA TRP A 91 4.42 22.53 8.99
C TRP A 91 5.53 22.73 7.96
N THR A 92 5.82 21.70 7.19
CA THR A 92 6.88 21.70 6.16
C THR A 92 6.31 21.20 4.84
N ARG A 93 6.62 21.88 3.74
CA ARG A 93 6.18 21.46 2.41
C ARG A 93 6.94 20.23 1.94
N VAL A 94 6.19 19.15 1.60
CA VAL A 94 6.72 17.90 1.07
C VAL A 94 5.89 17.50 -0.16
N GLY A 95 6.47 17.65 -1.35
CA GLY A 95 5.73 17.46 -2.60
C GLY A 95 4.49 18.37 -2.67
N ASN A 96 3.32 17.77 -2.86
CA ASN A 96 2.04 18.46 -2.99
C ASN A 96 1.25 18.57 -1.66
N ALA A 97 1.89 18.31 -0.51
CA ALA A 97 1.26 18.46 0.81
C ALA A 97 2.08 19.29 1.78
N ASP A 98 1.42 19.90 2.77
CA ASP A 98 2.05 20.40 3.97
C ASP A 98 2.03 19.31 5.05
N VAL A 99 3.20 18.97 5.59
CA VAL A 99 3.39 17.87 6.53
C VAL A 99 3.80 18.38 7.89
N PHE A 100 3.13 17.94 8.94
CA PHE A 100 3.46 18.21 10.33
C PHE A 100 4.03 16.93 10.96
N TYR A 101 5.31 16.93 11.24
CA TYR A 101 6.02 15.83 11.87
C TYR A 101 5.91 15.94 13.38
N ALA A 102 5.03 15.15 13.97
CA ALA A 102 4.74 15.22 15.39
C ALA A 102 5.82 14.53 16.23
N SER A 103 6.49 15.28 17.11
CA SER A 103 7.40 14.72 18.10
C SER A 103 6.63 13.87 19.14
N PRO A 104 7.23 12.79 19.69
CA PRO A 104 6.66 12.07 20.82
C PRO A 104 6.44 12.99 22.02
N GLY A 105 5.36 12.79 22.77
CA GLY A 105 5.12 13.60 23.95
C GLY A 105 3.81 13.28 24.64
N THR A 106 3.64 13.83 25.85
CA THR A 106 2.39 13.76 26.60
C THR A 106 1.35 14.73 26.05
N GLY A 107 0.06 14.51 26.35
CA GLY A 107 -1.00 15.44 25.92
C GLY A 107 -1.34 15.38 24.42
N TRP A 108 -1.01 14.30 23.73
CA TRP A 108 -1.21 14.15 22.28
C TRP A 108 -2.65 14.44 21.84
N MET A 109 -3.65 14.02 22.61
CA MET A 109 -5.05 14.31 22.30
C MET A 109 -5.35 15.81 22.32
N LEU A 110 -4.74 16.59 23.22
CA LEU A 110 -4.88 18.05 23.26
C LEU A 110 -4.18 18.70 22.06
N ARG A 111 -3.04 18.16 21.63
CA ARG A 111 -2.34 18.61 20.40
C ARG A 111 -3.22 18.33 19.17
N CYS A 112 -3.83 17.15 19.07
CA CYS A 112 -4.77 16.84 17.99
C CYS A 112 -5.95 17.82 17.98
N ARG A 113 -6.53 18.16 19.14
CA ARG A 113 -7.61 19.17 19.21
C ARG A 113 -7.15 20.53 18.74
N ARG A 114 -5.94 20.97 19.14
CA ARG A 114 -5.35 22.24 18.68
C ARG A 114 -5.17 22.24 17.17
N ILE A 115 -4.52 21.21 16.61
CA ILE A 115 -4.34 21.07 15.15
C ILE A 115 -5.66 21.13 14.41
N LEU A 116 -6.70 20.40 14.87
CA LEU A 116 -8.03 20.44 14.26
C LEU A 116 -8.68 21.83 14.32
N SER A 117 -8.48 22.55 15.42
CA SER A 117 -9.04 23.90 15.62
C SER A 117 -8.31 24.97 14.80
N ASP A 118 -6.99 24.84 14.66
CA ASP A 118 -6.14 25.79 13.94
C ASP A 118 -6.26 25.60 12.42
N VAL A 119 -6.22 24.35 11.95
CA VAL A 119 -6.33 24.00 10.50
C VAL A 119 -7.76 24.21 9.98
N ARG A 120 -8.78 23.95 10.78
CA ARG A 120 -10.20 24.01 10.38
C ARG A 120 -10.48 23.26 9.07
N PRO A 121 -10.15 21.96 8.98
CA PRO A 121 -10.25 21.24 7.72
C PRO A 121 -11.69 21.08 7.25
N ASP A 122 -11.86 21.06 5.91
CA ASP A 122 -13.13 20.71 5.27
C ASP A 122 -13.42 19.21 5.39
N LEU A 123 -12.37 18.38 5.48
CA LEU A 123 -12.44 16.93 5.65
C LEU A 123 -11.31 16.43 6.56
N LEU A 124 -11.65 15.64 7.58
CA LEU A 124 -10.69 14.85 8.35
C LEU A 124 -10.60 13.45 7.76
N TYR A 125 -9.40 13.04 7.35
CA TYR A 125 -9.13 11.71 6.81
C TYR A 125 -8.15 10.96 7.70
N ILE A 126 -8.61 9.90 8.36
CA ILE A 126 -7.79 9.08 9.26
C ILE A 126 -7.43 7.77 8.58
N ASN A 127 -6.12 7.49 8.49
CA ASN A 127 -5.59 6.23 7.97
C ASN A 127 -5.16 5.32 9.10
N SER A 128 -5.67 4.08 9.12
CA SER A 128 -5.68 3.14 10.23
C SER A 128 -6.85 3.42 11.21
N PHE A 129 -7.31 2.38 11.88
CA PHE A 129 -8.42 2.51 12.85
C PHE A 129 -7.96 2.23 14.28
N PHE A 130 -7.06 1.24 14.46
CA PHE A 130 -6.61 0.80 15.79
C PHE A 130 -5.32 1.47 16.28
N GLY A 131 -4.73 2.37 15.51
CA GLY A 131 -3.55 3.13 15.90
C GLY A 131 -3.84 4.05 17.10
N ARG A 132 -3.11 3.91 18.22
CA ARG A 132 -3.40 4.65 19.43
C ARG A 132 -3.30 6.16 19.25
N SER A 133 -2.21 6.64 18.66
CA SER A 133 -1.91 8.07 18.55
C SER A 133 -2.61 8.70 17.33
N PHE A 134 -2.41 8.14 16.15
CA PHE A 134 -2.84 8.74 14.88
C PHE A 134 -4.24 8.32 14.43
N SER A 135 -4.94 7.48 15.21
CA SER A 135 -6.32 7.08 14.92
C SER A 135 -7.22 7.25 16.13
N MET A 136 -7.02 6.48 17.21
CA MET A 136 -7.92 6.50 18.37
C MET A 136 -7.96 7.86 19.08
N ALA A 137 -6.79 8.47 19.34
CA ALA A 137 -6.71 9.79 19.97
C ALA A 137 -7.30 10.89 19.08
N VAL A 138 -7.04 10.83 17.76
CA VAL A 138 -7.58 11.77 16.77
C VAL A 138 -9.10 11.64 16.67
N LEU A 139 -9.63 10.41 16.63
CA LEU A 139 -11.07 10.17 16.61
C LEU A 139 -11.79 10.71 17.85
N LEU A 140 -11.17 10.57 19.03
CA LEU A 140 -11.70 11.13 20.28
C LEU A 140 -11.61 12.67 20.29
N ALA A 141 -10.51 13.25 19.79
CA ALA A 141 -10.37 14.69 19.63
C ALA A 141 -11.44 15.26 18.68
N TRP A 142 -11.61 14.65 17.51
CA TRP A 142 -12.66 15.00 16.56
C TRP A 142 -14.05 14.88 17.19
N TRP A 143 -14.32 13.78 17.88
CA TRP A 143 -15.62 13.57 18.53
C TRP A 143 -15.94 14.67 19.54
N SER A 144 -14.95 15.15 20.30
CA SER A 144 -15.11 16.23 21.26
C SER A 144 -15.39 17.60 20.61
N LEU A 145 -14.89 17.82 19.39
CA LEU A 145 -15.00 19.07 18.63
C LEU A 145 -16.10 19.05 17.56
N ARG A 146 -16.69 17.89 17.25
CA ARG A 146 -17.57 17.70 16.09
C ARG A 146 -18.80 18.61 16.02
N ARG A 147 -19.28 19.09 17.16
CA ARG A 147 -20.41 20.04 17.23
C ARG A 147 -19.98 21.45 16.84
N GLN A 148 -18.73 21.80 17.06
CA GLN A 148 -18.15 23.11 16.78
C GLN A 148 -17.63 23.19 15.34
N THR A 149 -16.86 22.20 14.91
CA THR A 149 -16.20 22.20 13.59
C THR A 149 -17.08 21.71 12.46
N ARG A 150 -18.09 20.87 12.76
CA ARG A 150 -18.94 20.17 11.75
C ARG A 150 -18.13 19.45 10.67
N CYS A 151 -16.85 19.22 10.90
CA CYS A 151 -15.92 18.60 9.97
C CYS A 151 -16.35 17.16 9.67
N PRO A 152 -16.58 16.77 8.42
CA PRO A 152 -16.82 15.39 8.02
C PRO A 152 -15.61 14.51 8.30
N LEU A 153 -15.84 13.20 8.42
CA LEU A 153 -14.85 12.20 8.76
C LEU A 153 -14.79 11.11 7.69
N LEU A 154 -13.61 10.87 7.15
CA LEU A 154 -13.27 9.74 6.28
C LEU A 154 -12.32 8.81 7.06
N LEU A 155 -12.63 7.51 7.12
CA LEU A 155 -11.86 6.49 7.83
C LEU A 155 -11.42 5.38 6.86
N ALA A 156 -10.12 5.13 6.76
CA ALA A 156 -9.54 4.01 6.01
C ALA A 156 -8.87 3.01 6.97
N PRO A 157 -9.48 1.85 7.25
CA PRO A 157 -8.92 0.85 8.16
C PRO A 157 -7.68 0.13 7.63
N ARG A 158 -7.45 0.16 6.32
CA ARG A 158 -6.26 -0.44 5.69
C ARG A 158 -6.08 -1.92 6.03
N GLY A 159 -7.16 -2.71 5.91
CA GLY A 159 -7.17 -4.15 6.15
C GLY A 159 -7.25 -4.57 7.62
N GLU A 160 -7.32 -3.63 8.55
CA GLU A 160 -7.36 -3.93 9.99
C GLU A 160 -8.64 -4.65 10.44
N PHE A 161 -9.69 -4.69 9.62
CA PHE A 161 -10.94 -5.41 9.87
C PHE A 161 -10.97 -6.81 9.27
N SER A 162 -9.93 -7.26 8.56
CA SER A 162 -9.83 -8.64 8.11
C SER A 162 -9.89 -9.62 9.29
N GLN A 163 -10.37 -10.83 9.05
CA GLN A 163 -10.51 -11.85 10.11
C GLN A 163 -9.17 -12.14 10.80
N ALA A 164 -8.08 -12.23 10.03
CA ALA A 164 -6.75 -12.44 10.55
C ALA A 164 -6.30 -11.26 11.43
N ALA A 165 -6.49 -10.02 10.96
CA ALA A 165 -6.13 -8.83 11.73
C ALA A 165 -6.96 -8.67 13.00
N LEU A 166 -8.26 -8.94 12.97
CA LEU A 166 -9.13 -8.88 14.16
C LEU A 166 -8.81 -9.97 15.18
N GLY A 167 -8.28 -11.12 14.76
CA GLY A 167 -7.81 -12.18 15.64
C GLY A 167 -6.70 -11.74 16.59
N LEU A 168 -5.82 -10.85 16.13
CA LEU A 168 -4.74 -10.28 16.93
C LEU A 168 -5.27 -9.27 17.94
N LYS A 169 -4.99 -9.48 19.24
CA LYS A 169 -5.45 -8.60 20.34
C LYS A 169 -6.97 -8.40 20.37
N ARG A 170 -7.73 -9.43 20.01
CA ARG A 170 -9.18 -9.44 19.77
C ARG A 170 -9.99 -8.63 20.82
N ARG A 171 -9.78 -8.89 22.12
CA ARG A 171 -10.54 -8.23 23.20
C ARG A 171 -10.45 -6.70 23.14
N ARG A 172 -9.22 -6.15 22.92
CA ARG A 172 -9.00 -4.69 22.87
C ARG A 172 -9.64 -4.07 21.64
N LYS A 173 -9.50 -4.73 20.47
CA LYS A 173 -10.09 -4.27 19.23
C LYS A 173 -11.61 -4.28 19.29
N THR A 174 -12.22 -5.36 19.80
CA THR A 174 -13.67 -5.45 19.99
C THR A 174 -14.18 -4.37 20.92
N ALA A 175 -13.53 -4.12 22.05
CA ALA A 175 -13.92 -3.05 22.98
C ALA A 175 -13.89 -1.68 22.32
N PHE A 176 -12.87 -1.38 21.51
CA PHE A 176 -12.79 -0.11 20.81
C PHE A 176 -13.87 0.02 19.71
N ILE A 177 -14.16 -1.03 18.96
CA ILE A 177 -15.28 -1.04 18.00
C ILE A 177 -16.60 -0.74 18.70
N GLN A 178 -16.85 -1.37 19.87
CA GLN A 178 -18.07 -1.11 20.65
C GLN A 178 -18.14 0.34 21.14
N LEU A 179 -17.02 0.91 21.61
CA LEU A 179 -16.96 2.32 22.00
C LEU A 179 -17.32 3.25 20.82
N VAL A 180 -16.75 3.01 19.64
CA VAL A 180 -17.02 3.80 18.42
C VAL A 180 -18.48 3.66 18.00
N LYS A 181 -19.08 2.48 18.15
CA LYS A 181 -20.52 2.25 17.93
C LYS A 181 -21.37 3.01 18.95
N LEU A 182 -21.03 2.95 20.24
CA LEU A 182 -21.73 3.66 21.32
C LEU A 182 -21.70 5.18 21.10
N LEU A 183 -20.56 5.72 20.70
CA LEU A 183 -20.39 7.15 20.38
C LEU A 183 -21.09 7.58 19.07
N GLY A 184 -21.64 6.64 18.31
CA GLY A 184 -22.28 6.90 17.02
C GLY A 184 -21.35 7.44 15.96
N SER A 185 -20.03 7.30 16.14
CA SER A 185 -19.03 7.80 15.18
C SER A 185 -18.99 6.96 13.92
N HIS A 186 -19.30 5.64 14.00
CA HIS A 186 -19.30 4.71 12.88
C HIS A 186 -20.32 5.07 11.78
N SER A 187 -21.50 5.61 12.16
CA SER A 187 -22.55 6.03 11.22
C SER A 187 -22.38 7.44 10.69
N LYS A 188 -21.46 8.23 11.27
CA LYS A 188 -21.18 9.62 10.86
C LYS A 188 -19.94 9.73 9.97
N ALA A 189 -19.11 8.70 9.96
CA ALA A 189 -17.95 8.60 9.09
C ALA A 189 -18.36 7.99 7.74
N LEU A 190 -17.71 8.43 6.67
CA LEU A 190 -17.59 7.67 5.45
C LEU A 190 -16.39 6.72 5.63
N TRP A 191 -16.55 5.45 5.26
CA TRP A 191 -15.49 4.46 5.35
C TRP A 191 -14.87 4.25 3.98
N HIS A 192 -13.57 4.41 3.88
CA HIS A 192 -12.81 4.11 2.67
C HIS A 192 -12.35 2.66 2.69
N ALA A 193 -12.75 1.90 1.69
CA ALA A 193 -12.26 0.55 1.43
C ALA A 193 -11.43 0.56 0.14
N SER A 194 -10.22 0.04 0.18
CA SER A 194 -9.33 -0.07 -0.99
C SER A 194 -9.65 -1.29 -1.89
N SER A 195 -10.60 -2.14 -1.45
CA SER A 195 -11.09 -3.28 -2.23
C SER A 195 -12.50 -3.67 -1.82
N LYS A 196 -13.20 -4.44 -2.69
CA LYS A 196 -14.52 -5.02 -2.35
C LYS A 196 -14.43 -5.95 -1.13
N ALA A 197 -13.34 -6.68 -0.96
CA ALA A 197 -13.11 -7.55 0.20
C ALA A 197 -13.02 -6.74 1.48
N GLU A 198 -12.26 -5.65 1.49
CA GLU A 198 -12.16 -4.74 2.64
C GLU A 198 -13.50 -4.09 2.96
N ALA A 199 -14.28 -3.68 1.95
CA ALA A 199 -15.63 -3.15 2.16
C ALA A 199 -16.53 -4.16 2.90
N THR A 200 -16.48 -5.43 2.50
CA THR A 200 -17.21 -6.52 3.16
C THR A 200 -16.76 -6.71 4.61
N ASP A 201 -15.46 -6.65 4.89
CA ASP A 201 -14.91 -6.78 6.24
C ASP A 201 -15.32 -5.60 7.13
N ILE A 202 -15.31 -4.37 6.60
CA ILE A 202 -15.79 -3.16 7.30
C ILE A 202 -17.27 -3.33 7.67
N LEU A 203 -18.12 -3.68 6.70
CA LEU A 203 -19.54 -3.88 6.92
C LEU A 203 -19.79 -4.97 7.96
N ARG A 204 -19.10 -6.12 7.86
CA ARG A 204 -19.21 -7.23 8.83
C ARG A 204 -18.82 -6.78 10.24
N ALA A 205 -17.71 -6.06 10.42
CA ALA A 205 -17.23 -5.62 11.71
C ALA A 205 -18.15 -4.57 12.37
N LEU A 206 -18.76 -3.71 11.56
CA LEU A 206 -19.57 -2.60 12.04
C LEU A 206 -21.07 -2.94 12.16
N SER A 207 -21.60 -3.85 11.33
CA SER A 207 -23.02 -4.25 11.37
C SER A 207 -23.34 -5.22 12.50
N ASN A 208 -22.40 -6.05 12.94
CA ASN A 208 -22.65 -7.03 14.01
C ASN A 208 -22.85 -6.34 15.36
N ARG A 209 -24.10 -6.24 15.81
CA ARG A 209 -24.44 -6.20 17.24
C ARG A 209 -24.04 -7.56 17.81
N GLY A 210 -23.09 -7.58 18.76
CA GLY A 210 -22.57 -8.83 19.32
C GLY A 210 -23.67 -9.84 19.62
N GLY A 211 -23.58 -11.00 18.99
CA GLY A 211 -24.09 -12.29 19.43
C GLY A 211 -25.58 -12.50 19.69
N VAL A 212 -26.50 -11.59 19.31
CA VAL A 212 -27.94 -11.86 19.44
C VAL A 212 -28.65 -11.43 18.14
N ALA A 213 -29.14 -12.40 17.42
CA ALA A 213 -30.08 -12.20 16.32
C ALA A 213 -31.39 -11.64 16.90
N VAL A 214 -31.60 -10.34 16.82
CA VAL A 214 -32.90 -9.74 17.10
C VAL A 214 -33.52 -9.37 15.74
N ALA A 215 -34.53 -10.14 15.35
CA ALA A 215 -35.46 -9.79 14.28
C ALA A 215 -36.27 -8.55 14.73
N GLY A 216 -35.98 -7.39 14.16
CA GLY A 216 -36.73 -6.15 14.37
C GLY A 216 -36.27 -5.08 13.38
N PRO A 217 -37.09 -4.08 13.05
CA PRO A 217 -36.74 -3.10 12.02
C PRO A 217 -35.47 -2.33 12.42
N ILE A 218 -34.45 -2.46 11.58
CA ILE A 218 -33.12 -1.89 11.80
C ILE A 218 -33.17 -0.39 11.53
N SER A 219 -33.33 0.40 12.58
CA SER A 219 -33.17 1.86 12.57
C SER A 219 -31.81 2.29 13.16
N ALA A 220 -30.74 1.62 12.83
CA ALA A 220 -29.39 2.17 13.00
C ALA A 220 -28.80 2.27 11.59
N ALA A 221 -28.55 3.50 11.13
CA ALA A 221 -27.99 3.74 9.81
C ALA A 221 -26.74 2.84 9.61
N ALA A 222 -26.79 2.02 8.56
CA ALA A 222 -25.64 1.20 8.18
C ALA A 222 -24.43 2.13 7.91
N PRO A 223 -23.21 1.70 8.19
CA PRO A 223 -22.03 2.51 7.87
C PRO A 223 -21.99 2.76 6.36
N ALA A 224 -21.78 4.01 5.97
CA ALA A 224 -21.55 4.34 4.56
C ALA A 224 -20.13 3.95 4.19
N VAL A 225 -19.98 3.05 3.21
CA VAL A 225 -18.69 2.59 2.71
C VAL A 225 -18.52 3.03 1.26
N ALA A 226 -17.41 3.71 0.96
CA ALA A 226 -16.99 4.03 -0.39
C ALA A 226 -15.81 3.12 -0.76
N THR A 227 -15.91 2.45 -1.90
CA THR A 227 -14.79 1.67 -2.45
C THR A 227 -14.04 2.54 -3.45
N ALA A 228 -12.77 2.81 -3.17
CA ALA A 228 -11.85 3.45 -4.10
C ALA A 228 -10.52 2.72 -4.01
N LEU A 229 -10.02 2.23 -5.14
CA LEU A 229 -8.73 1.55 -5.20
C LEU A 229 -7.62 2.54 -4.80
N ASP A 230 -6.60 2.02 -4.14
CA ASP A 230 -5.40 2.81 -3.86
C ASP A 230 -4.77 3.26 -5.19
N VAL A 231 -4.35 4.53 -5.24
CA VAL A 231 -3.68 5.09 -6.42
C VAL A 231 -2.31 4.42 -6.55
N PRO A 232 -2.03 3.70 -7.65
CA PRO A 232 -0.70 3.12 -7.90
C PRO A 232 0.31 4.22 -8.23
N PRO A 233 1.63 3.94 -8.15
CA PRO A 233 2.62 4.81 -8.73
C PRO A 233 2.39 4.93 -10.24
N ASN A 234 2.82 6.01 -10.85
CA ASN A 234 2.79 6.17 -12.30
C ASN A 234 4.21 6.45 -12.80
N TRP A 235 4.82 5.41 -13.40
CA TRP A 235 6.15 5.47 -13.99
C TRP A 235 6.10 5.61 -15.53
N SER A 236 5.01 6.16 -16.06
CA SER A 236 4.91 6.48 -17.50
C SER A 236 5.98 7.50 -17.88
N GLY A 237 6.60 7.28 -19.04
CA GLY A 237 7.66 8.15 -19.56
C GLY A 237 9.07 7.80 -19.08
N GLU A 238 9.24 6.85 -18.18
CA GLU A 238 10.56 6.36 -17.80
C GLU A 238 10.99 5.18 -18.68
N THR A 239 12.25 5.22 -19.14
CA THR A 239 12.83 4.14 -19.97
C THR A 239 13.00 2.86 -19.14
N ARG A 240 12.85 1.70 -19.79
CA ARG A 240 13.06 0.38 -19.19
C ARG A 240 14.16 -0.33 -19.99
N GLU A 241 15.29 -0.48 -19.35
CA GLU A 241 16.35 -1.33 -19.84
C GLU A 241 16.39 -2.59 -18.99
N PHE A 242 16.10 -3.73 -19.60
CA PHE A 242 16.12 -5.01 -18.90
C PHE A 242 17.51 -5.62 -19.02
N SER A 243 18.04 -6.10 -17.89
CA SER A 243 19.22 -6.95 -17.94
C SER A 243 18.88 -8.27 -18.64
N PRO A 244 19.65 -8.73 -19.62
CA PRO A 244 19.38 -9.99 -20.30
C PRO A 244 19.25 -11.15 -19.30
N LYS A 245 18.31 -12.04 -19.56
CA LYS A 245 18.14 -13.27 -18.75
C LYS A 245 18.96 -14.39 -19.43
N PRO A 246 20.03 -14.90 -18.80
CA PRO A 246 20.74 -16.06 -19.32
C PRO A 246 19.83 -17.31 -19.32
N PRO A 247 19.96 -18.20 -20.32
CA PRO A 247 19.22 -19.46 -20.33
C PRO A 247 19.47 -20.28 -19.05
N GLY A 248 18.43 -20.90 -18.51
CA GLY A 248 18.54 -21.71 -17.29
C GLY A 248 18.85 -20.93 -16.02
N SER A 249 18.70 -19.60 -16.04
CA SER A 249 18.85 -18.74 -14.86
C SER A 249 17.57 -17.98 -14.52
N LEU A 250 17.40 -17.62 -13.24
CA LEU A 250 16.28 -16.79 -12.80
C LEU A 250 16.65 -15.94 -11.60
N ARG A 251 16.45 -14.62 -11.71
CA ARG A 251 16.61 -13.65 -10.63
C ARG A 251 15.22 -13.35 -10.05
N ILE A 252 14.93 -13.89 -8.89
CA ILE A 252 13.63 -13.76 -8.20
C ILE A 252 13.76 -12.69 -7.12
N ILE A 253 12.77 -11.82 -6.99
CA ILE A 253 12.69 -10.86 -5.89
C ILE A 253 11.43 -11.06 -5.06
N PHE A 254 11.61 -11.06 -3.74
CA PHE A 254 10.56 -10.86 -2.75
C PHE A 254 10.74 -9.46 -2.16
N LEU A 255 9.78 -8.57 -2.40
CA LEU A 255 9.85 -7.18 -1.92
C LEU A 255 8.61 -6.88 -1.06
N ALA A 256 8.71 -7.12 0.24
CA ALA A 256 7.65 -6.87 1.21
C ALA A 256 8.21 -6.85 2.64
N ARG A 257 7.45 -6.31 3.60
CA ARG A 257 7.77 -6.43 5.03
C ARG A 257 7.86 -7.90 5.43
N ILE A 258 8.85 -8.26 6.25
CA ILE A 258 9.03 -9.63 6.72
C ILE A 258 8.15 -9.85 7.94
N VAL A 259 6.94 -10.32 7.66
CA VAL A 259 5.88 -10.66 8.63
C VAL A 259 5.15 -11.92 8.15
N PRO A 260 4.51 -12.69 9.04
CA PRO A 260 3.80 -13.92 8.67
C PRO A 260 2.79 -13.74 7.53
N MET A 261 2.12 -12.58 7.46
CA MET A 261 1.15 -12.25 6.42
C MET A 261 1.72 -12.28 5.01
N LYS A 262 3.00 -11.94 4.82
CA LYS A 262 3.66 -11.90 3.50
C LYS A 262 4.24 -13.25 3.07
N ASN A 263 4.30 -14.20 4.01
CA ASN A 263 4.54 -15.62 3.75
C ASN A 263 5.87 -15.92 3.03
N LEU A 264 6.96 -15.29 3.47
CA LEU A 264 8.30 -15.52 2.95
C LEU A 264 8.73 -17.00 3.08
N ALA A 265 8.25 -17.71 4.10
CA ALA A 265 8.59 -19.11 4.31
C ALA A 265 8.15 -19.98 3.13
N ASP A 266 6.92 -19.83 2.64
CA ASP A 266 6.42 -20.59 1.48
C ASP A 266 7.13 -20.15 0.19
N ALA A 267 7.52 -18.87 0.06
CA ALA A 267 8.34 -18.41 -1.05
C ALA A 267 9.69 -19.15 -1.09
N LEU A 268 10.37 -19.27 0.05
CA LEU A 268 11.63 -20.03 0.18
C LEU A 268 11.43 -21.51 -0.15
N VAL A 269 10.36 -22.13 0.32
CA VAL A 269 10.04 -23.53 0.01
C VAL A 269 9.79 -23.72 -1.49
N ALA A 270 9.04 -22.83 -2.14
CA ALA A 270 8.77 -22.89 -3.58
C ALA A 270 10.06 -22.77 -4.42
N VAL A 271 11.00 -21.93 -3.99
CA VAL A 271 12.27 -21.71 -4.69
C VAL A 271 13.23 -22.90 -4.51
N ARG A 272 13.18 -23.61 -3.36
CA ARG A 272 14.17 -24.64 -2.98
C ARG A 272 14.34 -25.77 -3.99
N SER A 273 13.31 -26.11 -4.76
CA SER A 273 13.33 -27.24 -5.68
C SER A 273 13.64 -26.85 -7.13
N LEU A 274 13.96 -25.57 -7.38
CA LEU A 274 14.28 -25.09 -8.71
C LEU A 274 15.64 -25.61 -9.20
N ARG A 275 15.69 -25.86 -10.49
CA ARG A 275 16.92 -26.23 -11.22
C ARG A 275 17.47 -25.01 -11.94
N GLY A 276 18.77 -25.06 -12.29
CA GLY A 276 19.44 -23.95 -12.95
C GLY A 276 20.13 -23.02 -11.96
N ASN A 277 20.60 -21.87 -12.42
CA ASN A 277 21.26 -20.87 -11.60
C ASN A 277 20.20 -19.87 -11.06
N ILE A 278 19.81 -20.03 -9.82
CA ILE A 278 18.73 -19.26 -9.20
C ILE A 278 19.31 -18.27 -8.19
N ARG A 279 18.92 -17.00 -8.31
CA ARG A 279 19.17 -15.98 -7.29
C ARG A 279 17.83 -15.51 -6.72
N PHE A 280 17.68 -15.61 -5.42
CA PHE A 280 16.49 -15.15 -4.71
C PHE A 280 16.84 -14.02 -3.75
N THR A 281 16.48 -12.79 -4.11
CA THR A 281 16.72 -11.59 -3.31
C THR A 281 15.49 -11.27 -2.46
N VAL A 282 15.69 -11.16 -1.15
CA VAL A 282 14.66 -10.82 -0.17
C VAL A 282 14.87 -9.39 0.31
N CYS A 283 13.93 -8.51 -0.03
CA CYS A 283 13.95 -7.10 0.32
C CYS A 283 12.77 -6.76 1.24
N GLY A 284 13.05 -6.08 2.34
CA GLY A 284 12.04 -5.53 3.23
C GLY A 284 12.47 -5.43 4.69
N PRO A 285 11.79 -4.57 5.47
CA PRO A 285 12.06 -4.42 6.89
C PRO A 285 11.63 -5.66 7.69
N ARG A 286 12.41 -6.00 8.70
CA ARG A 286 12.11 -7.07 9.66
C ARG A 286 11.20 -6.53 10.76
N GLU A 287 9.95 -6.94 10.76
CA GLU A 287 8.97 -6.53 11.78
C GLU A 287 8.62 -7.65 12.77
N ASP A 288 8.92 -8.90 12.41
CA ASP A 288 8.66 -10.09 13.24
C ASP A 288 9.93 -10.93 13.31
N ASP A 289 10.59 -10.91 14.47
CA ASP A 289 11.86 -11.60 14.68
C ASP A 289 11.69 -13.13 14.60
N ALA A 290 10.58 -13.69 15.07
CA ALA A 290 10.34 -15.12 15.02
C ALA A 290 10.13 -15.61 13.58
N CYS A 291 9.36 -14.83 12.78
CA CYS A 291 9.19 -15.06 11.35
C CYS A 291 10.54 -14.99 10.61
N TRP A 292 11.34 -13.97 10.92
CA TRP A 292 12.65 -13.80 10.33
C TRP A 292 13.59 -14.97 10.61
N GLU A 293 13.72 -15.39 11.88
CA GLU A 293 14.60 -16.50 12.28
C GLU A 293 14.15 -17.84 11.68
N HIS A 294 12.84 -18.02 11.51
CA HIS A 294 12.33 -19.20 10.78
C HIS A 294 12.75 -19.16 9.31
N CYS A 295 12.53 -18.04 8.62
CA CYS A 295 12.89 -17.88 7.22
C CYS A 295 14.40 -17.99 6.98
N ARG A 296 15.24 -17.44 7.87
CA ARG A 296 16.70 -17.53 7.80
C ARG A 296 17.16 -19.00 7.84
N ARG A 297 16.62 -19.80 8.77
CA ARG A 297 16.95 -21.23 8.85
C ARG A 297 16.58 -22.01 7.58
N VAL A 298 15.46 -21.64 6.94
CA VAL A 298 15.08 -22.25 5.65
C VAL A 298 16.05 -21.82 4.55
N ALA A 299 16.46 -20.56 4.53
CA ALA A 299 17.41 -20.01 3.56
C ALA A 299 18.82 -20.65 3.71
N ASP A 300 19.29 -20.85 4.95
CA ASP A 300 20.59 -21.49 5.23
C ASP A 300 20.67 -22.94 4.69
N GLY A 301 19.52 -23.60 4.47
CA GLY A 301 19.43 -24.97 3.95
C GLY A 301 19.21 -25.08 2.45
N MET A 302 19.45 -24.02 1.66
CA MET A 302 19.24 -24.05 0.22
C MET A 302 20.31 -24.87 -0.52
N PRO A 303 19.95 -25.51 -1.65
CA PRO A 303 20.90 -26.19 -2.54
C PRO A 303 21.93 -25.21 -3.11
N SER A 304 23.10 -25.71 -3.52
CA SER A 304 24.23 -24.91 -4.01
C SER A 304 23.94 -24.12 -5.31
N ASN A 305 22.95 -24.54 -6.08
CA ASN A 305 22.51 -23.84 -7.30
C ASN A 305 21.56 -22.66 -7.01
N ILE A 306 21.19 -22.43 -5.74
CA ILE A 306 20.30 -21.37 -5.31
C ILE A 306 21.02 -20.44 -4.34
N THR A 307 21.20 -19.19 -4.74
CA THR A 307 21.74 -18.14 -3.89
C THR A 307 20.61 -17.32 -3.29
N VAL A 308 20.52 -17.27 -1.96
CA VAL A 308 19.58 -16.40 -1.25
C VAL A 308 20.32 -15.18 -0.72
N GLU A 309 19.89 -14.00 -1.13
CA GLU A 309 20.40 -12.71 -0.69
C GLU A 309 19.39 -11.99 0.19
N LEU A 310 19.80 -11.64 1.41
CA LEU A 310 18.95 -10.92 2.38
C LEU A 310 19.35 -9.45 2.37
N ALA A 311 18.79 -8.68 1.42
CA ALA A 311 19.20 -7.30 1.12
C ALA A 311 18.69 -6.24 2.11
N GLY A 312 17.74 -6.59 2.99
CA GLY A 312 17.15 -5.62 3.94
C GLY A 312 16.13 -4.70 3.29
N ALA A 313 15.81 -3.59 3.96
CA ALA A 313 14.83 -2.62 3.48
C ALA A 313 15.39 -1.79 2.31
N VAL A 314 14.56 -1.58 1.28
CA VAL A 314 14.92 -0.81 0.08
C VAL A 314 14.24 0.56 0.15
N PRO A 315 14.99 1.68 0.08
CA PRO A 315 14.42 3.01 -0.06
C PRO A 315 13.50 3.11 -1.27
N HIS A 316 12.45 3.93 -1.17
CA HIS A 316 11.42 3.97 -2.20
C HIS A 316 11.96 4.37 -3.58
N GLU A 317 12.86 5.31 -3.63
CA GLU A 317 13.54 5.79 -4.85
C GLU A 317 14.35 4.72 -5.55
N LEU A 318 14.79 3.67 -4.84
CA LEU A 318 15.55 2.55 -5.38
C LEU A 318 14.68 1.35 -5.77
N VAL A 319 13.38 1.35 -5.38
CA VAL A 319 12.47 0.20 -5.63
C VAL A 319 12.39 -0.13 -7.11
N ARG A 320 12.20 0.88 -7.97
CA ARG A 320 12.12 0.68 -9.41
C ARG A 320 13.39 0.04 -9.99
N GLN A 321 14.55 0.59 -9.63
CA GLN A 321 15.84 0.08 -10.09
C GLN A 321 16.05 -1.36 -9.59
N THR A 322 15.69 -1.64 -8.35
CA THR A 322 15.77 -2.99 -7.76
C THR A 322 14.88 -3.97 -8.54
N LEU A 323 13.64 -3.60 -8.87
CA LEU A 323 12.74 -4.46 -9.64
C LEU A 323 13.23 -4.70 -11.07
N LEU A 324 13.79 -3.68 -11.74
CA LEU A 324 14.38 -3.80 -13.08
C LEU A 324 15.57 -4.78 -13.13
N ALA A 325 16.29 -4.94 -12.05
CA ALA A 325 17.42 -5.87 -11.93
C ALA A 325 17.00 -7.35 -11.77
N HIS A 326 15.70 -7.61 -11.54
CA HIS A 326 15.16 -8.95 -11.33
C HIS A 326 14.26 -9.40 -12.47
N ASP A 327 14.06 -10.71 -12.57
CA ASP A 327 13.25 -11.33 -13.62
C ASP A 327 11.80 -11.52 -13.18
N VAL A 328 11.57 -12.02 -11.97
CA VAL A 328 10.25 -12.37 -11.45
C VAL A 328 10.06 -11.84 -10.03
N PHE A 329 8.90 -11.26 -9.78
CA PHE A 329 8.46 -10.87 -8.44
C PHE A 329 7.63 -12.00 -7.83
N LEU A 330 8.04 -12.51 -6.65
CA LEU A 330 7.39 -13.63 -5.96
C LEU A 330 6.75 -13.14 -4.64
N LEU A 331 5.43 -13.34 -4.50
CA LEU A 331 4.72 -12.96 -3.26
C LEU A 331 3.55 -13.90 -2.96
N PRO A 332 3.75 -15.05 -2.31
CA PRO A 332 2.69 -15.97 -1.90
C PRO A 332 1.99 -15.49 -0.62
N THR A 333 1.54 -14.24 -0.60
CA THR A 333 0.95 -13.57 0.56
C THR A 333 -0.36 -14.22 1.02
N LEU A 334 -0.65 -14.17 2.32
CA LEU A 334 -1.94 -14.60 2.89
C LEU A 334 -3.07 -13.60 2.61
N GLY A 335 -2.74 -12.40 2.13
CA GLY A 335 -3.72 -11.38 1.75
C GLY A 335 -3.09 -10.03 1.43
N GLU A 336 -3.69 -9.35 0.46
CA GLU A 336 -3.39 -7.97 0.09
C GLU A 336 -4.69 -7.20 -0.09
N ASN A 337 -4.70 -5.93 0.29
CA ASN A 337 -5.81 -5.05 -0.02
C ASN A 337 -5.70 -4.47 -1.43
N PHE A 338 -4.53 -3.93 -1.78
CA PHE A 338 -4.19 -3.46 -3.12
C PHE A 338 -2.94 -4.18 -3.66
N GLY A 339 -1.84 -4.20 -2.89
CA GLY A 339 -0.58 -4.80 -3.31
C GLY A 339 0.28 -3.83 -4.12
N HIS A 340 0.69 -2.70 -3.53
CA HIS A 340 1.55 -1.71 -4.21
C HIS A 340 2.81 -2.33 -4.81
N GLY A 341 3.46 -3.27 -4.10
CA GLY A 341 4.63 -3.99 -4.63
C GLY A 341 4.34 -4.79 -5.90
N ILE A 342 3.11 -5.32 -6.04
CA ILE A 342 2.66 -6.02 -7.25
C ILE A 342 2.52 -5.02 -8.41
N ALA A 343 1.86 -3.87 -8.15
CA ALA A 343 1.72 -2.80 -9.15
C ALA A 343 3.09 -2.26 -9.60
N GLU A 344 4.01 -2.06 -8.66
CA GLU A 344 5.38 -1.61 -8.92
C GLU A 344 6.17 -2.62 -9.73
N ALA A 345 6.08 -3.91 -9.40
CA ALA A 345 6.74 -4.98 -10.15
C ALA A 345 6.24 -5.02 -11.61
N LEU A 346 4.93 -5.00 -11.80
CA LEU A 346 4.34 -4.96 -13.15
C LEU A 346 4.79 -3.72 -13.91
N GLN A 347 4.77 -2.52 -13.31
CA GLN A 347 5.21 -1.30 -13.97
C GLN A 347 6.70 -1.31 -14.31
N ALA A 348 7.52 -1.97 -13.51
CA ALA A 348 8.94 -2.21 -13.83
C ALA A 348 9.12 -3.23 -14.97
N GLY A 349 8.07 -3.91 -15.42
CA GLY A 349 8.17 -5.02 -16.37
C GLY A 349 8.74 -6.29 -15.71
N CYS A 350 8.54 -6.46 -14.42
CA CYS A 350 8.86 -7.66 -13.68
C CYS A 350 7.57 -8.48 -13.53
N PRO A 351 7.38 -9.58 -14.29
CA PRO A 351 6.23 -10.45 -14.16
C PRO A 351 6.07 -10.96 -12.74
N VAL A 352 4.81 -11.20 -12.33
CA VAL A 352 4.52 -11.51 -10.93
C VAL A 352 4.02 -12.95 -10.76
N VAL A 353 4.49 -13.63 -9.71
CA VAL A 353 3.99 -14.93 -9.24
C VAL A 353 3.46 -14.71 -7.83
N ILE A 354 2.15 -14.64 -7.70
CA ILE A 354 1.49 -14.24 -6.47
C ILE A 354 0.40 -15.23 -6.07
N SER A 355 -0.10 -15.11 -4.83
CA SER A 355 -1.22 -15.92 -4.39
C SER A 355 -2.56 -15.38 -4.90
N ASP A 356 -3.58 -16.25 -4.92
CA ASP A 356 -4.98 -15.92 -5.19
C ASP A 356 -5.64 -15.07 -4.07
N ARG A 357 -4.89 -14.62 -3.07
CA ARG A 357 -5.35 -13.80 -1.94
C ARG A 357 -5.10 -12.31 -2.16
N THR A 358 -4.99 -11.89 -3.40
CA THR A 358 -4.80 -10.51 -3.80
C THR A 358 -5.94 -10.03 -4.72
N PRO A 359 -6.13 -8.72 -4.91
CA PRO A 359 -7.10 -8.22 -5.90
C PRO A 359 -6.62 -8.36 -7.37
N TRP A 360 -5.39 -8.82 -7.59
CA TRP A 360 -4.80 -9.04 -8.92
C TRP A 360 -5.13 -10.43 -9.40
N ARG A 361 -6.02 -10.53 -10.40
CA ARG A 361 -6.58 -11.79 -10.86
C ARG A 361 -6.39 -11.98 -12.37
N HIS A 362 -6.52 -13.23 -12.84
CA HIS A 362 -6.43 -13.59 -14.25
C HIS A 362 -5.10 -13.20 -14.92
N LEU A 363 -4.01 -13.18 -14.15
CA LEU A 363 -2.71 -12.71 -14.61
C LEU A 363 -2.09 -13.62 -15.67
N GLU A 364 -2.38 -14.91 -15.62
CA GLU A 364 -1.92 -15.90 -16.63
C GLU A 364 -2.62 -15.66 -17.97
N GLU A 365 -3.93 -15.47 -17.96
CA GLU A 365 -4.73 -15.20 -19.18
C GLU A 365 -4.28 -13.88 -19.84
N LEU A 366 -3.92 -12.89 -19.03
CA LEU A 366 -3.37 -11.61 -19.48
C LEU A 366 -1.91 -11.72 -19.95
N GLY A 367 -1.22 -12.82 -19.65
CA GLY A 367 0.18 -13.04 -19.96
C GLY A 367 1.11 -12.04 -19.28
N VAL A 368 0.88 -11.73 -18.00
CA VAL A 368 1.65 -10.76 -17.21
C VAL A 368 2.16 -11.32 -15.87
N GLY A 369 1.77 -12.56 -15.54
CA GLY A 369 2.13 -13.24 -14.30
C GLY A 369 1.19 -14.38 -13.99
N TRP A 370 1.15 -14.83 -12.74
CA TRP A 370 0.28 -15.89 -12.24
C TRP A 370 -0.27 -15.54 -10.86
N ASP A 371 -1.57 -15.78 -10.67
CA ASP A 371 -2.27 -15.68 -9.38
C ASP A 371 -2.72 -17.09 -8.95
N LEU A 372 -1.87 -17.76 -8.18
CA LEU A 372 -1.93 -19.18 -7.86
C LEU A 372 -2.68 -19.45 -6.54
N PRO A 373 -3.37 -20.60 -6.41
CA PRO A 373 -3.95 -21.01 -5.14
C PRO A 373 -2.87 -21.12 -4.05
N LEU A 374 -3.07 -20.43 -2.93
CA LEU A 374 -2.08 -20.33 -1.85
C LEU A 374 -1.66 -21.70 -1.28
N GLY A 375 -2.54 -22.70 -1.29
CA GLY A 375 -2.24 -24.05 -0.79
C GLY A 375 -1.45 -24.94 -1.76
N ASP A 376 -1.22 -24.54 -3.00
CA ASP A 376 -0.50 -25.32 -4.02
C ASP A 376 0.92 -24.77 -4.26
N LEU A 377 1.82 -25.03 -3.29
CA LEU A 377 3.23 -24.64 -3.43
C LEU A 377 3.92 -25.27 -4.65
N ALA A 378 3.47 -26.46 -5.07
CA ALA A 378 3.98 -27.11 -6.26
C ALA A 378 3.67 -26.31 -7.54
N ALA A 379 2.52 -25.61 -7.60
CA ALA A 379 2.22 -24.70 -8.71
C ALA A 379 3.20 -23.53 -8.76
N PHE A 380 3.51 -22.93 -7.61
CA PHE A 380 4.54 -21.87 -7.55
C PHE A 380 5.89 -22.35 -8.07
N THR A 381 6.33 -23.54 -7.65
CA THR A 381 7.57 -24.14 -8.13
C THR A 381 7.54 -24.40 -9.64
N ARG A 382 6.44 -24.97 -10.17
CA ARG A 382 6.30 -25.25 -11.62
C ARG A 382 6.38 -23.98 -12.45
N VAL A 383 5.69 -22.91 -12.03
CA VAL A 383 5.67 -21.62 -12.73
C VAL A 383 7.05 -20.94 -12.68
N LEU A 384 7.71 -20.93 -11.54
CA LEU A 384 9.07 -20.39 -11.40
C LEU A 384 10.07 -21.16 -12.26
N GLN A 385 9.97 -22.51 -12.32
CA GLN A 385 10.80 -23.33 -13.20
C GLN A 385 10.52 -23.03 -14.68
N HIS A 386 9.25 -22.86 -15.07
CA HIS A 386 8.89 -22.45 -16.42
C HIS A 386 9.55 -21.10 -16.77
N CYS A 387 9.51 -20.12 -15.89
CA CYS A 387 10.22 -18.85 -16.07
C CYS A 387 11.74 -19.02 -16.21
N ALA A 388 12.36 -19.95 -15.45
CA ALA A 388 13.79 -20.23 -15.57
C ALA A 388 14.13 -20.85 -16.92
N ASP A 389 13.30 -21.76 -17.42
CA ASP A 389 13.48 -22.52 -18.65
C ASP A 389 13.12 -21.73 -19.93
N MET A 390 12.33 -20.65 -19.84
CA MET A 390 11.96 -19.79 -20.94
C MET A 390 13.18 -19.26 -21.72
N ALA A 391 13.10 -19.28 -23.04
CA ALA A 391 14.10 -18.65 -23.90
C ALA A 391 14.18 -17.12 -23.64
N PRO A 392 15.36 -16.50 -23.81
CA PRO A 392 15.53 -15.07 -23.53
C PRO A 392 14.55 -14.16 -24.25
N ASP A 393 14.33 -14.39 -25.55
CA ASP A 393 13.43 -13.57 -26.39
C ASP A 393 11.96 -13.71 -25.95
N GLU A 394 11.53 -14.94 -25.60
CA GLU A 394 10.19 -15.21 -25.07
C GLU A 394 9.99 -14.49 -23.74
N PHE A 395 10.99 -14.56 -22.86
CA PHE A 395 10.94 -13.90 -21.58
C PHE A 395 10.92 -12.37 -21.70
N ASP A 396 11.65 -11.80 -22.65
CA ASP A 396 11.62 -10.36 -22.94
C ASP A 396 10.24 -9.88 -23.42
N HIS A 397 9.56 -10.67 -24.25
CA HIS A 397 8.18 -10.38 -24.65
C HIS A 397 7.22 -10.41 -23.45
N PHE A 398 7.42 -11.37 -22.55
CA PHE A 398 6.65 -11.49 -21.32
C PHE A 398 6.85 -10.27 -20.40
N ARG A 399 8.10 -9.83 -20.18
CA ARG A 399 8.45 -8.61 -19.42
C ARG A 399 7.82 -7.35 -20.03
N LYS A 400 7.89 -7.19 -21.34
CA LYS A 400 7.30 -6.04 -22.04
C LYS A 400 5.79 -5.99 -21.83
N ARG A 401 5.12 -7.14 -21.89
CA ARG A 401 3.66 -7.25 -21.67
C ARG A 401 3.29 -6.92 -20.23
N ALA A 402 4.01 -7.48 -19.26
CA ALA A 402 3.84 -7.15 -17.84
C ALA A 402 3.98 -5.64 -17.59
N GLY A 403 5.01 -5.03 -18.19
CA GLY A 403 5.26 -3.61 -18.09
C GLY A 403 4.19 -2.73 -18.74
N ALA A 404 3.69 -3.10 -19.90
CA ALA A 404 2.61 -2.38 -20.58
C ALA A 404 1.32 -2.43 -19.75
N TYR A 405 0.97 -3.61 -19.21
CA TYR A 405 -0.17 -3.78 -18.33
C TYR A 405 -0.03 -2.94 -17.03
N GLY A 406 1.14 -3.01 -16.39
CA GLY A 406 1.40 -2.24 -15.15
C GLY A 406 1.27 -0.74 -15.37
N LEU A 407 1.75 -0.20 -16.50
CA LEU A 407 1.60 1.22 -16.86
C LEU A 407 0.14 1.58 -17.15
N ALA A 408 -0.58 0.73 -17.87
CA ALA A 408 -2.00 0.97 -18.12
C ALA A 408 -2.80 1.07 -16.81
N VAL A 409 -2.53 0.19 -15.84
CA VAL A 409 -3.14 0.28 -14.50
C VAL A 409 -2.67 1.54 -13.77
N GLY A 410 -1.38 1.89 -13.86
CA GLY A 410 -0.82 3.08 -13.21
C GLY A 410 -1.38 4.40 -13.74
N SER A 411 -1.78 4.42 -15.00
CA SER A 411 -2.36 5.60 -15.68
C SER A 411 -3.88 5.57 -15.82
N ASP A 412 -4.57 4.58 -15.20
CA ASP A 412 -6.02 4.44 -15.30
C ASP A 412 -6.74 5.65 -14.66
N PRO A 413 -7.39 6.51 -15.48
CA PRO A 413 -8.11 7.67 -14.96
C PRO A 413 -9.32 7.27 -14.11
N GLY A 414 -9.82 6.03 -14.25
CA GLY A 414 -10.91 5.50 -13.46
C GLY A 414 -10.55 5.40 -11.98
N ILE A 415 -9.33 4.99 -11.65
CA ILE A 415 -8.84 4.91 -10.26
C ILE A 415 -8.80 6.31 -9.62
N LEU A 416 -8.25 7.29 -10.32
CA LEU A 416 -8.22 8.68 -9.85
C LEU A 416 -9.62 9.25 -9.68
N ASN A 417 -10.51 8.96 -10.63
CA ASN A 417 -11.89 9.43 -10.56
C ASN A 417 -12.68 8.82 -9.39
N GLN A 418 -12.46 7.53 -9.07
CA GLN A 418 -13.04 6.90 -7.87
C GLN A 418 -12.57 7.62 -6.59
N ASN A 419 -11.28 7.93 -6.47
CA ASN A 419 -10.74 8.66 -5.32
C ASN A 419 -11.30 10.08 -5.22
N ARG A 420 -11.40 10.79 -6.35
CA ARG A 420 -12.03 12.12 -6.41
C ARG A 420 -13.51 12.07 -5.99
N GLN A 421 -14.25 11.09 -6.46
CA GLN A 421 -15.66 10.90 -6.10
C GLN A 421 -15.81 10.59 -4.61
N MET A 422 -14.95 9.73 -4.04
CA MET A 422 -14.92 9.41 -2.62
C MET A 422 -14.67 10.66 -1.76
N LEU A 423 -13.64 11.46 -2.10
CA LEU A 423 -13.32 12.70 -1.39
C LEU A 423 -14.48 13.70 -1.47
N ASN A 424 -15.03 13.90 -2.65
CA ASN A 424 -16.17 14.80 -2.86
C ASN A 424 -17.43 14.34 -2.11
N ALA A 425 -17.68 13.04 -2.05
CA ALA A 425 -18.79 12.49 -1.29
C ALA A 425 -18.60 12.69 0.22
N ALA A 426 -17.38 12.50 0.72
CA ALA A 426 -17.04 12.79 2.11
C ALA A 426 -17.25 14.27 2.45
N LEU A 427 -16.78 15.18 1.61
CA LEU A 427 -16.98 16.63 1.74
C LEU A 427 -18.46 17.03 1.75
N LYS A 428 -19.28 16.45 0.88
CA LYS A 428 -20.71 16.75 0.76
C LYS A 428 -21.60 16.07 1.82
N LYS A 429 -21.05 15.25 2.70
CA LYS A 429 -21.78 14.43 3.70
C LYS A 429 -22.91 13.57 3.08
N ARG A 430 -22.80 13.17 1.82
CA ARG A 430 -23.79 12.32 1.16
C ARG A 430 -23.35 10.85 1.24
N PRO A 431 -24.27 9.89 1.49
CA PRO A 431 -23.97 8.49 1.32
C PRO A 431 -23.58 8.24 -0.14
N VAL A 432 -22.42 7.67 -0.37
CA VAL A 432 -22.04 7.19 -1.70
C VAL A 432 -22.82 5.92 -1.94
N VAL A 433 -23.66 5.91 -2.97
CA VAL A 433 -24.22 4.68 -3.53
C VAL A 433 -23.01 3.86 -4.02
N ALA A 434 -22.89 2.62 -3.57
CA ALA A 434 -21.89 1.70 -4.07
C ALA A 434 -21.97 1.70 -5.61
N TYR A 435 -20.92 2.18 -6.28
CA TYR A 435 -20.83 2.03 -7.72
C TYR A 435 -20.57 0.56 -8.03
N ASP A 436 -21.64 -0.13 -8.37
CA ASP A 436 -21.58 -1.35 -9.18
C ASP A 436 -21.27 -0.87 -10.60
N ASN A 437 -20.06 -1.06 -11.07
CA ASN A 437 -19.71 -1.13 -12.47
C ASN A 437 -18.27 -0.72 -12.77
N MET A 438 -17.38 -1.64 -12.62
CA MET A 438 -16.52 -2.09 -13.72
C MET A 438 -16.66 -3.60 -13.71
N GLN A 439 -17.39 -4.14 -14.66
CA GLN A 439 -17.42 -5.57 -14.88
C GLN A 439 -16.00 -6.00 -15.23
N GLU A 440 -15.56 -7.10 -14.65
CA GLU A 440 -14.27 -7.76 -14.94
C GLU A 440 -14.03 -7.93 -16.45
N THR A 441 -15.13 -8.02 -17.22
CA THR A 441 -15.20 -8.01 -18.69
C THR A 441 -14.67 -6.75 -19.35
N ASP A 442 -14.81 -5.57 -18.77
CA ASP A 442 -14.33 -4.31 -19.39
C ASP A 442 -12.80 -4.18 -19.32
N ARG A 443 -12.17 -4.81 -18.34
CA ARG A 443 -10.69 -4.90 -18.28
C ARG A 443 -10.12 -5.84 -19.35
N LEU A 444 -10.82 -6.90 -19.70
CA LEU A 444 -10.41 -7.85 -20.75
C LEU A 444 -10.56 -7.22 -22.15
N GLN A 445 -11.56 -6.36 -22.37
CA GLN A 445 -11.78 -5.72 -23.67
C GLN A 445 -10.77 -4.62 -24.01
N LEU A 446 -10.17 -3.93 -23.03
CA LEU A 446 -9.12 -2.93 -23.26
C LEU A 446 -7.82 -3.52 -23.82
N PHE A 447 -7.64 -4.84 -23.76
CA PHE A 447 -6.40 -5.51 -24.16
C PHE A 447 -6.56 -6.53 -25.30
N SER A 448 -7.79 -6.80 -25.77
CA SER A 448 -8.03 -7.74 -26.88
C SER A 448 -7.76 -7.18 -28.28
N GLY A 449 -7.41 -5.89 -28.39
CA GLY A 449 -6.89 -5.33 -29.68
C GLY A 449 -7.86 -5.35 -30.86
N GLU A 450 -9.15 -5.60 -30.65
CA GLU A 450 -10.15 -5.47 -31.72
C GLU A 450 -10.69 -4.04 -31.76
N SER A 451 -9.98 -3.21 -32.54
CA SER A 451 -10.55 -1.96 -33.08
C SER A 451 -11.72 -2.28 -34.00
N ARG A 452 -12.89 -1.80 -33.64
CA ARG A 452 -13.99 -1.60 -34.60
C ARG A 452 -13.76 -0.36 -35.44
#